data_9e23fa6a88d72e0109343a1878af8447
#
_entry.id   9e23fa6a88d72e0109343a1878af8447
#
_cell.length_a   1.000
_cell.length_b   1.000
_cell.length_c   1.000
_cell.angle_alpha   90.00
_cell.angle_beta   90.00
_cell.angle_gamma   90.00
#
_symmetry.space_group_name_H-M   'P 1'
#
loop_
_entity.id
_entity.type
_entity.pdbx_description
1 polymer ?
#
loop_
_entity_poly.entity_id
_entity_poly.type
_entity_poly.pdbx_seq_one_letter_code
_entity_poly.pdbx_strand_id
1 'polypeptide(L)'
;VTPSEKQLGEKMAAFLDDNRLSYESIQTFSTPRRLAVRVIGLADQQSDLTEDFKGPSKKIALDADGNFSKAAQGFVRGKGLTVDDIEFREVKGEEYVYVTKHEAGKPAKEVLAGLPEVLASLTFPVSMHWANNTFEYIRPVHTLIVLLGDEALDLDFLDIKSGRVSRGHRFLGHEVEITNADSYEEDLRTVYVIADSKERENMIREQIKAIEAEQGVQVQIEEGLLNEVLNLVEYPTAFMGSFDTKYLDVPEEVLVTSMETHQRYFVVRDLDGQL
;
A
#
# COMPACT_ATOMS: atom_id res chain seq x y z
N VAL A 1 -1.66 0.85 12.54
CA VAL A 1 -1.71 1.47 11.19
C VAL A 1 -0.39 1.27 10.47
N THR A 2 0.73 1.66 11.06
CA THR A 2 2.07 1.54 10.44
C THR A 2 2.42 0.14 9.89
N PRO A 3 2.13 -0.98 10.62
CA PRO A 3 2.37 -2.32 10.08
C PRO A 3 1.54 -2.62 8.83
N SER A 4 0.30 -2.17 8.78
CA SER A 4 -0.61 -2.38 7.64
C SER A 4 -0.18 -1.55 6.43
N GLU A 5 0.29 -0.32 6.67
CA GLU A 5 0.85 0.55 5.64
C GLU A 5 2.07 -0.10 4.97
N LYS A 6 3.02 -0.58 5.79
CA LYS A 6 4.20 -1.29 5.30
C LYS A 6 3.81 -2.55 4.52
N GLN A 7 2.89 -3.35 5.04
CA GLN A 7 2.40 -4.57 4.38
C GLN A 7 1.78 -4.28 3.02
N LEU A 8 0.96 -3.22 2.90
CA LEU A 8 0.36 -2.82 1.63
C LEU A 8 1.45 -2.46 0.60
N GLY A 9 2.47 -1.70 1.01
CA GLY A 9 3.60 -1.35 0.14
C GLY A 9 4.37 -2.57 -0.34
N GLU A 10 4.68 -3.51 0.55
CA GLU A 10 5.40 -4.74 0.24
C GLU A 10 4.58 -5.65 -0.70
N LYS A 11 3.30 -5.80 -0.45
CA LYS A 11 2.40 -6.60 -1.31
C LYS A 11 2.19 -5.97 -2.67
N MET A 12 2.13 -4.66 -2.75
CA MET A 12 2.08 -3.95 -4.02
C MET A 12 3.36 -4.17 -4.83
N ALA A 13 4.53 -4.04 -4.20
CA ALA A 13 5.81 -4.31 -4.85
C ALA A 13 5.87 -5.74 -5.38
N ALA A 14 5.50 -6.73 -4.58
CA ALA A 14 5.46 -8.13 -4.99
C ALA A 14 4.50 -8.36 -6.16
N PHE A 15 3.31 -7.77 -6.12
CA PHE A 15 2.33 -7.86 -7.20
C PHE A 15 2.87 -7.30 -8.53
N LEU A 16 3.51 -6.14 -8.48
CA LEU A 16 4.10 -5.51 -9.67
C LEU A 16 5.27 -6.33 -10.23
N ASP A 17 6.14 -6.82 -9.36
CA ASP A 17 7.28 -7.66 -9.75
C ASP A 17 6.81 -8.98 -10.35
N ASP A 18 5.86 -9.66 -9.74
CA ASP A 18 5.29 -10.92 -10.21
C ASP A 18 4.58 -10.78 -11.57
N ASN A 19 4.04 -9.60 -11.84
CA ASN A 19 3.38 -9.27 -13.11
C ASN A 19 4.31 -8.57 -14.11
N ARG A 20 5.60 -8.52 -13.87
CA ARG A 20 6.60 -7.90 -14.77
C ARG A 20 6.27 -6.45 -15.13
N LEU A 21 5.74 -5.71 -14.18
CA LEU A 21 5.37 -4.31 -14.35
C LEU A 21 6.36 -3.44 -13.58
N SER A 22 7.27 -2.80 -14.31
CA SER A 22 8.32 -1.99 -13.70
C SER A 22 7.81 -0.66 -13.16
N TYR A 23 8.47 -0.15 -12.14
CA TYR A 23 8.16 1.12 -11.48
C TYR A 23 9.43 1.74 -10.88
N GLU A 24 9.40 3.00 -10.54
CA GLU A 24 10.55 3.71 -9.94
C GLU A 24 10.55 3.58 -8.42
N SER A 25 9.44 3.88 -7.77
CA SER A 25 9.31 3.85 -6.31
C SER A 25 7.88 3.64 -5.85
N ILE A 26 7.73 3.28 -4.57
CA ILE A 26 6.44 3.12 -3.90
C ILE A 26 6.41 4.05 -2.71
N GLN A 27 5.33 4.80 -2.58
CA GLN A 27 5.01 5.64 -1.44
C GLN A 27 3.76 5.09 -0.75
N THR A 28 3.75 5.14 0.57
CA THR A 28 2.63 4.67 1.37
C THR A 28 2.10 5.80 2.24
N PHE A 29 0.79 5.77 2.48
CA PHE A 29 0.08 6.75 3.29
C PHE A 29 -0.88 6.05 4.22
N SER A 30 -1.03 6.56 5.42
CA SER A 30 -2.02 6.06 6.34
C SER A 30 -2.55 7.16 7.27
N THR A 31 -3.82 7.06 7.57
CA THR A 31 -4.49 7.83 8.62
C THR A 31 -5.31 6.86 9.46
N PRO A 32 -5.94 7.29 10.56
CA PRO A 32 -6.85 6.41 11.32
C PRO A 32 -7.94 5.75 10.47
N ARG A 33 -8.29 6.35 9.34
CA ARG A 33 -9.39 5.90 8.49
C ARG A 33 -8.98 5.54 7.06
N ARG A 34 -7.68 5.65 6.71
CA ARG A 34 -7.18 5.44 5.34
C ARG A 34 -5.95 4.58 5.33
N LEU A 35 -5.85 3.82 4.26
CA LEU A 35 -4.64 3.10 3.90
C LEU A 35 -4.45 3.27 2.40
N ALA A 36 -3.33 3.78 1.97
CA ALA A 36 -3.08 4.07 0.56
C ALA A 36 -1.63 3.76 0.16
N VAL A 37 -1.48 3.44 -1.10
CA VAL A 37 -0.18 3.25 -1.75
C VAL A 37 -0.18 3.98 -3.08
N ARG A 38 0.91 4.67 -3.39
CA ARG A 38 1.16 5.29 -4.68
C ARG A 38 2.42 4.72 -5.31
N VAL A 39 2.30 4.29 -6.54
CA VAL A 39 3.42 3.79 -7.34
C VAL A 39 3.87 4.90 -8.28
N ILE A 40 5.13 5.27 -8.21
CA ILE A 40 5.74 6.30 -9.04
C ILE A 40 6.44 5.64 -10.22
N GLY A 41 6.25 6.21 -11.40
CA GLY A 41 6.95 5.76 -12.61
C GLY A 41 6.53 4.36 -13.06
N LEU A 42 5.25 4.02 -12.89
CA LEU A 42 4.71 2.74 -13.36
C LEU A 42 4.80 2.63 -14.87
N ALA A 43 5.31 1.51 -15.37
CA ALA A 43 5.36 1.23 -16.80
C ALA A 43 3.94 1.14 -17.41
N ASP A 44 3.82 1.54 -18.66
CA ASP A 44 2.54 1.49 -19.39
C ASP A 44 2.05 0.08 -19.67
N GLN A 45 2.98 -0.87 -19.74
CA GLN A 45 2.71 -2.28 -20.01
C GLN A 45 3.74 -3.18 -19.35
N GLN A 46 3.38 -4.46 -19.20
CA GLN A 46 4.31 -5.50 -18.79
C GLN A 46 5.45 -5.64 -19.79
N SER A 47 6.61 -6.07 -19.30
CA SER A 47 7.68 -6.58 -20.18
C SER A 47 7.20 -7.80 -20.92
N ASP A 48 7.62 -7.94 -22.17
CA ASP A 48 7.37 -9.16 -22.94
C ASP A 48 8.03 -10.35 -22.26
N LEU A 49 7.35 -11.48 -22.29
CA LEU A 49 7.86 -12.73 -21.75
C LEU A 49 8.34 -13.61 -22.90
N THR A 50 9.58 -14.07 -22.77
CA THR A 50 10.15 -15.07 -23.67
C THR A 50 10.59 -16.26 -22.84
N GLU A 51 9.99 -17.42 -23.09
CA GLU A 51 10.30 -18.66 -22.37
C GLU A 51 10.72 -19.75 -23.36
N ASP A 52 11.82 -20.43 -23.00
CA ASP A 52 12.29 -21.62 -23.71
C ASP A 52 11.79 -22.88 -23.00
N PHE A 53 11.20 -23.78 -23.76
CA PHE A 53 10.73 -25.07 -23.24
C PHE A 53 11.51 -26.21 -23.89
N LYS A 54 12.04 -27.10 -23.07
CA LYS A 54 12.70 -28.34 -23.48
C LYS A 54 11.65 -29.44 -23.69
N GLY A 55 11.63 -30.05 -24.85
CA GLY A 55 10.77 -31.14 -25.20
C GLY A 55 11.49 -32.48 -25.32
N PRO A 56 10.90 -33.43 -26.05
CA PRO A 56 11.48 -34.76 -26.24
C PRO A 56 12.81 -34.69 -27.03
N SER A 57 13.62 -35.76 -26.91
CA SER A 57 14.83 -35.86 -27.73
C SER A 57 14.51 -35.94 -29.22
N LYS A 58 15.43 -35.53 -30.04
CA LYS A 58 15.28 -35.57 -31.52
C LYS A 58 14.91 -36.97 -32.04
N LYS A 59 15.44 -38.02 -31.42
CA LYS A 59 15.13 -39.42 -31.73
C LYS A 59 13.66 -39.79 -31.54
N ILE A 60 13.03 -39.18 -30.56
CA ILE A 60 11.60 -39.37 -30.23
C ILE A 60 10.75 -38.39 -31.05
N ALA A 61 11.27 -37.20 -31.33
CA ALA A 61 10.55 -36.13 -31.98
C ALA A 61 10.39 -36.35 -33.51
N LEU A 62 11.27 -37.11 -34.14
CA LEU A 62 11.22 -37.43 -35.55
C LEU A 62 10.95 -38.91 -35.76
N ASP A 63 10.14 -39.26 -36.78
CA ASP A 63 9.96 -40.62 -37.24
C ASP A 63 11.07 -41.04 -38.20
N ALA A 64 10.98 -42.30 -38.73
CA ALA A 64 11.96 -42.85 -39.68
C ALA A 64 12.04 -42.07 -41.00
N ASP A 65 10.99 -41.35 -41.39
CA ASP A 65 10.89 -40.55 -42.59
C ASP A 65 11.29 -39.09 -42.37
N GLY A 66 11.68 -38.73 -41.13
CA GLY A 66 12.08 -37.36 -40.73
C GLY A 66 10.90 -36.41 -40.47
N ASN A 67 9.69 -36.93 -40.31
CA ASN A 67 8.52 -36.16 -39.97
C ASN A 67 8.37 -36.06 -38.43
N PHE A 68 7.75 -34.95 -37.94
CA PHE A 68 7.49 -34.79 -36.53
C PHE A 68 6.51 -35.82 -35.99
N SER A 69 6.91 -36.51 -34.92
CA SER A 69 6.10 -37.50 -34.23
C SER A 69 4.90 -36.87 -33.52
N LYS A 70 3.95 -37.72 -33.13
CA LYS A 70 2.81 -37.26 -32.29
C LYS A 70 3.26 -36.64 -30.94
N ALA A 71 4.38 -37.14 -30.42
CA ALA A 71 4.96 -36.59 -29.19
C ALA A 71 5.44 -35.14 -29.36
N ALA A 72 6.15 -34.87 -30.44
CA ALA A 72 6.60 -33.50 -30.79
C ALA A 72 5.42 -32.59 -31.08
N GLN A 73 4.44 -33.04 -31.85
CA GLN A 73 3.23 -32.28 -32.18
C GLN A 73 2.40 -31.97 -30.94
N GLY A 74 2.24 -32.94 -30.05
CA GLY A 74 1.54 -32.75 -28.75
C GLY A 74 2.26 -31.75 -27.84
N PHE A 75 3.58 -31.85 -27.78
CA PHE A 75 4.39 -30.92 -26.98
C PHE A 75 4.21 -29.46 -27.45
N VAL A 76 4.37 -29.16 -28.72
CA VAL A 76 4.22 -27.79 -29.25
C VAL A 76 2.79 -27.28 -29.15
N ARG A 77 1.80 -28.17 -29.37
CA ARG A 77 0.38 -27.82 -29.24
C ARG A 77 0.04 -27.47 -27.80
N GLY A 78 0.58 -28.20 -26.81
CA GLY A 78 0.41 -27.90 -25.38
C GLY A 78 1.01 -26.54 -24.95
N LYS A 79 1.93 -26.00 -25.76
CA LYS A 79 2.52 -24.66 -25.55
C LYS A 79 1.85 -23.58 -26.42
N GLY A 80 0.83 -23.92 -27.20
CA GLY A 80 0.16 -23.00 -28.13
C GLY A 80 0.99 -22.63 -29.35
N LEU A 81 1.96 -23.47 -29.70
CA LEU A 81 2.89 -23.30 -30.84
C LEU A 81 2.68 -24.37 -31.93
N THR A 82 3.41 -24.24 -33.00
CA THR A 82 3.40 -25.18 -34.11
C THR A 82 4.75 -25.88 -34.28
N VAL A 83 4.79 -26.91 -35.10
CA VAL A 83 6.06 -27.63 -35.40
C VAL A 83 7.10 -26.75 -36.11
N ASP A 84 6.68 -25.67 -36.76
CA ASP A 84 7.58 -24.71 -37.41
C ASP A 84 8.41 -23.89 -36.38
N ASP A 85 7.95 -23.84 -35.12
CA ASP A 85 8.64 -23.16 -34.03
C ASP A 85 9.71 -24.03 -33.36
N ILE A 86 9.87 -25.29 -33.78
CA ILE A 86 10.81 -26.23 -33.19
C ILE A 86 12.23 -25.92 -33.59
N GLU A 87 13.12 -25.81 -32.61
CA GLU A 87 14.57 -25.84 -32.74
C GLU A 87 15.12 -27.10 -32.11
N PHE A 88 16.24 -27.58 -32.61
CA PHE A 88 17.02 -28.63 -31.96
C PHE A 88 18.25 -28.03 -31.31
N ARG A 89 18.40 -28.28 -30.02
CA ARG A 89 19.57 -27.84 -29.24
C ARG A 89 20.26 -29.04 -28.60
N GLU A 90 21.55 -29.06 -28.67
CA GLU A 90 22.36 -30.11 -28.02
C GLU A 90 22.49 -29.85 -26.51
N VAL A 91 22.15 -30.87 -25.73
CA VAL A 91 22.31 -30.87 -24.27
C VAL A 91 23.00 -32.19 -23.89
N LYS A 92 24.21 -32.11 -23.33
CA LYS A 92 25.01 -33.27 -22.91
C LYS A 92 25.24 -34.32 -24.00
N GLY A 93 25.44 -33.89 -25.25
CA GLY A 93 25.71 -34.77 -26.37
C GLY A 93 24.50 -35.38 -27.05
N GLU A 94 23.30 -34.96 -26.71
CA GLU A 94 22.05 -35.37 -27.33
C GLU A 94 21.21 -34.15 -27.74
N GLU A 95 20.62 -34.18 -28.92
CA GLU A 95 19.75 -33.11 -29.40
C GLU A 95 18.33 -33.29 -28.89
N TYR A 96 17.77 -32.19 -28.40
CA TYR A 96 16.40 -32.09 -27.89
C TYR A 96 15.61 -31.04 -28.63
N VAL A 97 14.29 -31.25 -28.68
CA VAL A 97 13.34 -30.24 -29.14
C VAL A 97 13.32 -29.08 -28.15
N TYR A 98 13.46 -27.86 -28.65
CA TYR A 98 13.25 -26.62 -27.95
C TYR A 98 12.25 -25.74 -28.69
N VAL A 99 11.38 -25.10 -27.95
CA VAL A 99 10.50 -24.08 -28.50
C VAL A 99 10.59 -22.85 -27.65
N THR A 100 10.55 -21.68 -28.26
CA THR A 100 10.53 -20.39 -27.60
C THR A 100 9.13 -19.80 -27.74
N LYS A 101 8.50 -19.55 -26.60
CA LYS A 101 7.21 -18.89 -26.52
C LYS A 101 7.42 -17.41 -26.24
N HIS A 102 6.88 -16.56 -27.10
CA HIS A 102 6.84 -15.11 -26.94
C HIS A 102 5.43 -14.70 -26.53
N GLU A 103 5.35 -13.99 -25.41
CA GLU A 103 4.11 -13.43 -24.91
C GLU A 103 4.28 -11.91 -24.79
N ALA A 104 3.49 -11.14 -25.54
CA ALA A 104 3.50 -9.69 -25.46
C ALA A 104 2.98 -9.25 -24.09
N GLY A 105 3.60 -8.23 -23.53
CA GLY A 105 3.18 -7.64 -22.25
C GLY A 105 1.80 -7.00 -22.38
N LYS A 106 0.95 -7.23 -21.36
CA LYS A 106 -0.38 -6.62 -21.28
C LYS A 106 -0.26 -5.17 -20.80
N PRO A 107 -1.20 -4.28 -21.20
CA PRO A 107 -1.28 -2.93 -20.65
C PRO A 107 -1.41 -2.94 -19.14
N ALA A 108 -0.83 -1.95 -18.46
CA ALA A 108 -0.88 -1.81 -17.00
C ALA A 108 -2.31 -1.85 -16.47
N LYS A 109 -3.25 -1.20 -17.14
CA LYS A 109 -4.67 -1.19 -16.78
C LYS A 109 -5.28 -2.60 -16.65
N GLU A 110 -4.94 -3.51 -17.54
CA GLU A 110 -5.41 -4.90 -17.49
C GLU A 110 -4.79 -5.66 -16.30
N VAL A 111 -3.50 -5.45 -16.06
CA VAL A 111 -2.79 -6.06 -14.93
C VAL A 111 -3.36 -5.59 -13.60
N LEU A 112 -3.68 -4.31 -13.48
CA LEU A 112 -4.22 -3.70 -12.26
C LEU A 112 -5.63 -4.20 -11.90
N ALA A 113 -6.33 -4.87 -12.82
CA ALA A 113 -7.57 -5.57 -12.50
C ALA A 113 -7.41 -6.65 -11.41
N GLY A 114 -6.21 -7.13 -11.15
CA GLY A 114 -5.86 -8.06 -10.06
C GLY A 114 -5.67 -7.42 -8.69
N LEU A 115 -5.78 -6.10 -8.54
CA LEU A 115 -5.60 -5.40 -7.24
C LEU A 115 -6.56 -5.82 -6.14
N PRO A 116 -7.84 -6.15 -6.38
CA PRO A 116 -8.72 -6.64 -5.33
C PRO A 116 -8.16 -7.85 -4.57
N GLU A 117 -7.47 -8.75 -5.25
CA GLU A 117 -6.81 -9.92 -4.63
C GLU A 117 -5.65 -9.50 -3.72
N VAL A 118 -4.90 -8.47 -4.09
CA VAL A 118 -3.84 -7.90 -3.25
C VAL A 118 -4.44 -7.33 -1.97
N LEU A 119 -5.52 -6.57 -2.07
CA LEU A 119 -6.22 -6.01 -0.91
C LEU A 119 -6.81 -7.10 -0.02
N ALA A 120 -7.37 -8.16 -0.60
CA ALA A 120 -7.89 -9.31 0.13
C ALA A 120 -6.80 -10.10 0.87
N SER A 121 -5.57 -10.03 0.41
CA SER A 121 -4.43 -10.73 1.02
C SER A 121 -3.83 -10.03 2.24
N LEU A 122 -4.25 -8.80 2.54
CA LEU A 122 -3.81 -8.07 3.73
C LEU A 122 -4.25 -8.79 5.00
N THR A 123 -3.35 -8.87 5.97
CA THR A 123 -3.61 -9.49 7.27
C THR A 123 -3.48 -8.47 8.39
N PHE A 124 -4.30 -8.63 9.42
CA PHE A 124 -4.33 -7.70 10.55
C PHE A 124 -4.26 -8.48 11.87
N PRO A 125 -3.59 -7.94 12.90
CA PRO A 125 -3.53 -8.59 14.21
C PRO A 125 -4.91 -8.77 14.86
N VAL A 126 -5.82 -7.86 14.54
CA VAL A 126 -7.23 -7.91 14.95
C VAL A 126 -8.07 -7.64 13.72
N SER A 127 -9.03 -8.49 13.45
CA SER A 127 -9.96 -8.37 12.34
C SER A 127 -11.39 -8.57 12.80
N MET A 128 -12.34 -8.17 11.99
CA MET A 128 -13.77 -8.31 12.26
C MET A 128 -14.55 -8.65 10.99
N HIS A 129 -15.63 -9.38 11.18
CA HIS A 129 -16.68 -9.49 10.17
C HIS A 129 -17.62 -8.29 10.27
N TRP A 130 -18.13 -7.80 9.14
CA TRP A 130 -19.18 -6.78 9.11
C TRP A 130 -20.17 -7.04 7.98
N ALA A 131 -21.40 -6.57 8.17
CA ALA A 131 -22.51 -6.82 7.25
C ALA A 131 -22.65 -8.33 6.96
N ASN A 132 -22.84 -8.71 5.72
CA ASN A 132 -22.98 -10.09 5.28
C ASN A 132 -21.68 -10.67 4.68
N ASN A 133 -20.56 -9.98 4.88
CA ASN A 133 -19.27 -10.44 4.37
C ASN A 133 -18.73 -11.62 5.19
N THR A 134 -18.27 -12.63 4.49
CA THR A 134 -17.52 -13.76 5.09
C THR A 134 -16.04 -13.43 5.28
N PHE A 135 -15.60 -12.31 4.75
CA PHE A 135 -14.23 -11.83 4.80
C PHE A 135 -13.99 -10.97 6.04
N GLU A 136 -12.86 -11.17 6.68
CA GLU A 136 -12.45 -10.40 7.85
C GLU A 136 -11.49 -9.28 7.46
N TYR A 137 -11.71 -8.08 8.01
CA TYR A 137 -10.83 -6.92 7.81
C TYR A 137 -10.70 -6.14 9.12
N ILE A 138 -9.72 -5.25 9.21
CA ILE A 138 -9.48 -4.47 10.44
C ILE A 138 -10.63 -3.53 10.77
N ARG A 139 -11.29 -2.99 9.75
CA ARG A 139 -12.44 -2.08 9.85
C ARG A 139 -13.33 -2.23 8.62
N PRO A 140 -14.61 -1.88 8.71
CA PRO A 140 -15.46 -1.77 7.53
C PRO A 140 -14.86 -0.85 6.48
N VAL A 141 -14.76 -1.34 5.26
CA VAL A 141 -14.32 -0.56 4.10
C VAL A 141 -15.55 0.15 3.52
N HIS A 142 -15.45 1.45 3.31
CA HIS A 142 -16.55 2.26 2.76
C HIS A 142 -16.24 2.88 1.40
N THR A 143 -14.96 2.98 1.08
CA THR A 143 -14.50 3.65 -0.12
C THR A 143 -13.29 2.91 -0.69
N LEU A 144 -13.30 2.72 -1.99
CA LEU A 144 -12.18 2.20 -2.75
C LEU A 144 -11.84 3.21 -3.85
N ILE A 145 -10.59 3.60 -3.94
CA ILE A 145 -10.08 4.49 -4.98
C ILE A 145 -8.90 3.82 -5.65
N VAL A 146 -8.97 3.69 -6.96
CA VAL A 146 -7.87 3.18 -7.78
C VAL A 146 -7.71 4.09 -8.98
N LEU A 147 -6.60 4.81 -9.04
CA LEU A 147 -6.28 5.76 -10.10
C LEU A 147 -5.03 5.32 -10.84
N LEU A 148 -5.07 5.42 -12.16
CA LEU A 148 -3.93 5.34 -13.05
C LEU A 148 -3.76 6.71 -13.71
N GLY A 149 -2.84 7.53 -13.21
CA GLY A 149 -2.79 8.95 -13.54
C GLY A 149 -4.08 9.66 -13.09
N ASP A 150 -4.82 10.20 -14.03
CA ASP A 150 -6.13 10.86 -13.82
C ASP A 150 -7.32 9.93 -14.08
N GLU A 151 -7.08 8.72 -14.59
CA GLU A 151 -8.13 7.75 -14.89
C GLU A 151 -8.50 6.94 -13.65
N ALA A 152 -9.78 6.96 -13.26
CA ALA A 152 -10.32 6.08 -12.25
C ALA A 152 -10.60 4.70 -12.86
N LEU A 153 -9.93 3.67 -12.33
CA LEU A 153 -10.15 2.29 -12.75
C LEU A 153 -11.41 1.72 -12.09
N ASP A 154 -12.17 0.95 -12.82
CA ASP A 154 -13.41 0.34 -12.35
C ASP A 154 -13.11 -1.05 -11.78
N LEU A 155 -13.03 -1.13 -10.46
CA LEU A 155 -12.76 -2.35 -9.70
C LEU A 155 -13.76 -2.51 -8.56
N ASP A 156 -13.98 -3.77 -8.18
CA ASP A 156 -14.84 -4.14 -7.05
C ASP A 156 -14.03 -4.82 -5.96
N PHE A 157 -14.22 -4.41 -4.71
CA PHE A 157 -13.67 -5.06 -3.53
C PHE A 157 -14.68 -5.03 -2.38
N LEU A 158 -15.03 -6.18 -1.84
CA LEU A 158 -16.02 -6.33 -0.76
C LEU A 158 -17.35 -5.62 -1.06
N ASP A 159 -17.88 -5.82 -2.27
CA ASP A 159 -19.10 -5.20 -2.79
C ASP A 159 -19.05 -3.66 -2.90
N ILE A 160 -17.84 -3.08 -2.81
CA ILE A 160 -17.62 -1.65 -2.98
C ILE A 160 -16.99 -1.43 -4.35
N LYS A 161 -17.65 -0.60 -5.14
CA LYS A 161 -17.11 -0.15 -6.44
C LYS A 161 -16.10 0.95 -6.23
N SER A 162 -14.98 0.85 -6.95
CA SER A 162 -13.99 1.90 -6.96
C SER A 162 -14.50 3.17 -7.63
N GLY A 163 -14.01 4.29 -7.16
CA GLY A 163 -14.32 5.61 -7.69
C GLY A 163 -13.14 6.55 -7.45
N ARG A 164 -13.44 7.84 -7.35
CA ARG A 164 -12.44 8.87 -7.03
C ARG A 164 -12.84 9.77 -5.86
N VAL A 165 -13.98 9.52 -5.24
CA VAL A 165 -14.49 10.34 -4.13
C VAL A 165 -13.98 9.78 -2.80
N SER A 166 -13.33 10.62 -2.01
CA SER A 166 -12.91 10.34 -0.64
C SER A 166 -13.69 11.24 0.33
N ARG A 167 -13.81 10.77 1.57
CA ARG A 167 -14.37 11.58 2.66
C ARG A 167 -13.26 12.35 3.34
N GLY A 168 -13.47 13.65 3.56
CA GLY A 168 -12.56 14.50 4.30
C GLY A 168 -12.57 14.22 5.81
N HIS A 169 -12.00 15.15 6.55
CA HIS A 169 -12.02 15.10 8.01
C HIS A 169 -13.46 15.05 8.54
N ARG A 170 -13.69 14.18 9.54
CA ARG A 170 -15.04 13.85 10.00
C ARG A 170 -15.90 15.07 10.40
N PHE A 171 -15.27 16.08 10.99
CA PHE A 171 -15.96 17.27 11.51
C PHE A 171 -15.67 18.54 10.70
N LEU A 172 -14.47 18.65 10.14
CA LEU A 172 -13.99 19.87 9.46
C LEU A 172 -14.14 19.78 7.94
N GLY A 173 -14.17 18.57 7.40
CA GLY A 173 -14.17 18.35 5.96
C GLY A 173 -15.52 17.87 5.41
N HIS A 174 -15.51 17.67 4.12
CA HIS A 174 -16.60 17.12 3.32
C HIS A 174 -16.02 16.12 2.31
N GLU A 175 -16.82 15.62 1.40
CA GLU A 175 -16.34 14.76 0.32
C GLU A 175 -15.49 15.55 -0.67
N VAL A 176 -14.46 14.89 -1.22
CA VAL A 176 -13.55 15.44 -2.20
C VAL A 176 -13.29 14.42 -3.29
N GLU A 177 -13.20 14.87 -4.53
CA GLU A 177 -12.73 14.07 -5.65
C GLU A 177 -11.19 14.10 -5.69
N ILE A 178 -10.58 12.92 -5.74
CA ILE A 178 -9.15 12.81 -6.03
C ILE A 178 -8.98 12.90 -7.55
N THR A 179 -8.41 13.98 -8.01
CA THR A 179 -8.37 14.32 -9.44
C THR A 179 -7.30 13.54 -10.19
N ASN A 180 -6.17 13.27 -9.53
CA ASN A 180 -5.04 12.56 -10.10
C ASN A 180 -4.31 11.78 -9.00
N ALA A 181 -3.64 10.70 -9.35
CA ALA A 181 -2.80 9.95 -8.42
C ALA A 181 -1.69 10.84 -7.79
N ASP A 182 -1.17 11.80 -8.53
CA ASP A 182 -0.14 12.72 -8.05
C ASP A 182 -0.68 13.80 -7.10
N SER A 183 -1.96 14.13 -7.16
CA SER A 183 -2.59 15.17 -6.33
C SER A 183 -3.26 14.66 -5.04
N TYR A 184 -3.05 13.38 -4.70
CA TYR A 184 -3.72 12.73 -3.57
C TYR A 184 -3.59 13.50 -2.26
N GLU A 185 -2.38 13.90 -1.87
CA GLU A 185 -2.15 14.64 -0.63
C GLU A 185 -2.77 16.03 -0.67
N GLU A 186 -2.64 16.71 -1.80
CA GLU A 186 -3.16 18.08 -1.95
C GLU A 186 -4.70 18.09 -1.93
N ASP A 187 -5.34 17.17 -2.64
CA ASP A 187 -6.80 17.05 -2.64
C ASP A 187 -7.34 16.75 -1.24
N LEU A 188 -6.70 15.83 -0.50
CA LEU A 188 -7.07 15.54 0.88
C LEU A 188 -6.83 16.70 1.84
N ARG A 189 -5.78 17.48 1.62
CA ARG A 189 -5.49 18.67 2.42
C ARG A 189 -6.61 19.70 2.36
N THR A 190 -7.26 19.85 1.22
CA THR A 190 -8.41 20.78 1.04
C THR A 190 -9.59 20.44 1.96
N VAL A 191 -9.67 19.20 2.41
CA VAL A 191 -10.73 18.68 3.30
C VAL A 191 -10.20 18.26 4.67
N TYR A 192 -9.11 18.90 5.10
CA TYR A 192 -8.51 18.74 6.43
C TYR A 192 -8.05 17.32 6.74
N VAL A 193 -7.35 16.71 5.79
CA VAL A 193 -6.66 15.43 5.97
C VAL A 193 -5.23 15.56 5.50
N ILE A 194 -4.30 15.30 6.39
CA ILE A 194 -2.87 15.17 6.08
C ILE A 194 -2.55 13.68 5.92
N ALA A 195 -2.44 13.24 4.69
CA ALA A 195 -2.28 11.82 4.36
C ALA A 195 -0.93 11.25 4.79
N ASP A 196 0.13 12.02 4.65
CA ASP A 196 1.50 11.64 4.99
C ASP A 196 1.71 11.72 6.51
N SER A 197 2.03 10.58 7.14
CA SER A 197 2.27 10.50 8.58
C SER A 197 3.49 11.31 9.02
N LYS A 198 4.51 11.39 8.18
CA LYS A 198 5.72 12.17 8.49
C LYS A 198 5.45 13.66 8.44
N GLU A 199 4.63 14.10 7.52
CA GLU A 199 4.16 15.46 7.46
C GLU A 199 3.32 15.82 8.69
N ARG A 200 2.41 14.93 9.10
CA ARG A 200 1.64 15.12 10.35
C ARG A 200 2.56 15.24 11.57
N GLU A 201 3.58 14.40 11.67
CA GLU A 201 4.57 14.47 12.73
C GLU A 201 5.27 15.81 12.77
N ASN A 202 5.76 16.29 11.62
CA ASN A 202 6.42 17.59 11.52
C ASN A 202 5.48 18.73 11.95
N MET A 203 4.22 18.69 11.52
CA MET A 203 3.22 19.67 11.94
C MET A 203 3.03 19.71 13.45
N ILE A 204 2.95 18.56 14.10
CA ILE A 204 2.82 18.48 15.57
C ILE A 204 4.05 19.08 16.24
N ARG A 205 5.24 18.70 15.82
CA ARG A 205 6.51 19.20 16.41
C ARG A 205 6.67 20.71 16.23
N GLU A 206 6.33 21.24 15.07
CA GLU A 206 6.39 22.68 14.79
C GLU A 206 5.36 23.45 15.65
N GLN A 207 4.14 22.96 15.77
CA GLN A 207 3.11 23.56 16.61
C GLN A 207 3.51 23.54 18.10
N ILE A 208 4.11 22.45 18.59
CA ILE A 208 4.62 22.36 19.95
C ILE A 208 5.73 23.39 20.16
N LYS A 209 6.70 23.50 19.26
CA LYS A 209 7.75 24.51 19.35
C LYS A 209 7.20 25.95 19.38
N ALA A 210 6.16 26.22 18.61
CA ALA A 210 5.51 27.52 18.64
C ALA A 210 4.87 27.81 20.02
N ILE A 211 4.20 26.82 20.63
CA ILE A 211 3.64 26.93 21.98
C ILE A 211 4.75 27.14 23.01
N GLU A 212 5.84 26.39 22.94
CA GLU A 212 6.99 26.55 23.84
C GLU A 212 7.55 27.98 23.79
N ALA A 213 7.72 28.52 22.57
CA ALA A 213 8.22 29.87 22.39
C ALA A 213 7.24 30.95 22.88
N GLU A 214 5.94 30.76 22.63
CA GLU A 214 4.89 31.70 23.00
C GLU A 214 4.65 31.74 24.53
N GLN A 215 4.65 30.56 25.15
CA GLN A 215 4.28 30.41 26.56
C GLN A 215 5.50 30.39 27.50
N GLY A 216 6.72 30.29 26.99
CA GLY A 216 7.94 30.19 27.79
C GLY A 216 8.01 28.90 28.59
N VAL A 217 7.62 27.80 27.98
CA VAL A 217 7.56 26.47 28.63
C VAL A 217 8.38 25.46 27.81
N GLN A 218 8.56 24.27 28.36
CA GLN A 218 9.15 23.11 27.70
C GLN A 218 8.11 21.98 27.64
N VAL A 219 7.95 21.37 26.50
CA VAL A 219 7.06 20.22 26.31
C VAL A 219 7.90 18.94 26.26
N GLN A 220 7.59 18.02 27.15
CA GLN A 220 8.21 16.70 27.14
C GLN A 220 7.52 15.82 26.10
N ILE A 221 8.17 15.66 24.95
CA ILE A 221 7.65 14.79 23.90
C ILE A 221 8.13 13.36 24.18
N GLU A 222 7.22 12.52 24.68
CA GLU A 222 7.44 11.08 24.76
C GLU A 222 7.19 10.49 23.37
N GLU A 223 8.19 9.84 22.77
CA GLU A 223 8.15 9.40 21.36
C GLU A 223 7.12 8.30 21.12
N GLY A 224 6.89 7.42 22.10
CA GLY A 224 5.84 6.39 22.00
C GLY A 224 4.46 7.01 21.96
N LEU A 225 4.22 8.01 22.81
CA LEU A 225 2.97 8.77 22.83
C LEU A 225 2.77 9.56 21.51
N LEU A 226 3.82 10.20 21.01
CA LEU A 226 3.75 10.90 19.73
C LEU A 226 3.36 9.94 18.59
N ASN A 227 3.97 8.77 18.54
CA ASN A 227 3.64 7.76 17.55
C ASN A 227 2.18 7.27 17.69
N GLU A 228 1.68 7.16 18.91
CA GLU A 228 0.27 6.84 19.14
C GLU A 228 -0.66 7.96 18.63
N VAL A 229 -0.37 9.21 18.98
CA VAL A 229 -1.14 10.39 18.56
C VAL A 229 -1.19 10.52 17.04
N LEU A 230 -0.08 10.28 16.34
CA LEU A 230 -0.01 10.28 14.87
C LEU A 230 -1.03 9.32 14.23
N ASN A 231 -1.34 8.22 14.91
CA ASN A 231 -2.31 7.24 14.46
C ASN A 231 -3.75 7.50 14.93
N LEU A 232 -3.99 8.59 15.65
CA LEU A 232 -5.32 9.00 16.13
C LEU A 232 -5.87 10.22 15.40
N VAL A 233 -5.01 11.03 14.76
CA VAL A 233 -5.41 12.30 14.14
C VAL A 233 -5.20 12.29 12.62
N GLU A 234 -6.04 13.01 11.91
CA GLU A 234 -5.91 13.24 10.47
C GLU A 234 -5.48 14.67 10.15
N TYR A 235 -5.76 15.62 11.04
CA TYR A 235 -5.38 17.03 10.94
C TYR A 235 -4.98 17.54 12.33
N PRO A 236 -3.70 17.53 12.66
CA PRO A 236 -3.24 17.88 14.00
C PRO A 236 -3.38 19.36 14.26
N THR A 237 -3.85 19.68 15.45
CA THR A 237 -3.87 21.04 16.00
C THR A 237 -3.49 20.96 17.47
N ALA A 238 -2.33 21.48 17.82
CA ALA A 238 -1.86 21.53 19.19
C ALA A 238 -2.44 22.76 19.91
N PHE A 239 -2.84 22.56 21.15
CA PHE A 239 -3.26 23.65 22.03
C PHE A 239 -2.83 23.35 23.47
N MET A 240 -2.66 24.41 24.25
CA MET A 240 -2.31 24.32 25.66
C MET A 240 -3.56 24.07 26.51
N GLY A 241 -3.49 23.06 27.37
CA GLY A 241 -4.48 22.82 28.40
C GLY A 241 -3.95 23.24 29.75
N SER A 242 -4.83 23.46 30.72
CA SER A 242 -4.47 23.73 32.11
C SER A 242 -5.34 22.93 33.06
N PHE A 243 -4.85 22.71 34.27
CA PHE A 243 -5.57 22.08 35.36
C PHE A 243 -5.41 22.89 36.65
N ASP A 244 -6.28 22.63 37.63
CA ASP A 244 -6.29 23.31 38.89
C ASP A 244 -5.01 22.98 39.70
N THR A 245 -4.31 23.99 40.17
CA THR A 245 -3.05 23.86 40.93
C THR A 245 -3.13 22.99 42.19
N LYS A 246 -4.34 22.78 42.73
CA LYS A 246 -4.54 21.84 43.85
C LYS A 246 -4.10 20.41 43.53
N TYR A 247 -4.08 20.02 42.24
CA TYR A 247 -3.63 18.69 41.84
C TYR A 247 -2.11 18.55 41.89
N LEU A 248 -1.35 19.63 42.00
CA LEU A 248 0.10 19.58 42.19
C LEU A 248 0.53 18.97 43.53
N ASP A 249 -0.41 18.84 44.47
CA ASP A 249 -0.19 18.09 45.72
C ASP A 249 -0.15 16.56 45.50
N VAL A 250 -0.59 16.08 44.34
CA VAL A 250 -0.51 14.68 43.98
C VAL A 250 0.91 14.37 43.48
N PRO A 251 1.46 13.19 43.81
CA PRO A 251 2.78 12.81 43.27
C PRO A 251 2.87 12.96 41.76
N GLU A 252 3.96 13.53 41.28
CA GLU A 252 4.18 13.87 39.89
C GLU A 252 3.98 12.65 38.94
N GLU A 253 4.47 11.48 39.35
CA GLU A 253 4.37 10.25 38.57
C GLU A 253 2.92 9.85 38.30
N VAL A 254 2.01 10.15 39.21
CA VAL A 254 0.57 9.87 39.07
C VAL A 254 -0.05 10.80 38.04
N LEU A 255 0.31 12.10 38.12
CA LEU A 255 -0.15 13.11 37.16
C LEU A 255 0.36 12.80 35.78
N VAL A 256 1.65 12.54 35.59
CA VAL A 256 2.27 12.21 34.33
C VAL A 256 1.63 10.96 33.71
N THR A 257 1.48 9.89 34.51
CA THR A 257 0.82 8.67 34.06
C THR A 257 -0.62 8.94 33.63
N SER A 258 -1.36 9.74 34.36
CA SER A 258 -2.74 10.09 33.96
C SER A 258 -2.80 10.88 32.69
N MET A 259 -1.92 11.86 32.51
CA MET A 259 -1.88 12.69 31.32
C MET A 259 -1.44 11.89 30.07
N GLU A 260 -0.33 11.20 30.14
CA GLU A 260 0.22 10.49 28.99
C GLU A 260 -0.55 9.20 28.66
N THR A 261 -0.72 8.32 29.65
CA THR A 261 -1.27 6.98 29.41
C THR A 261 -2.79 6.99 29.22
N HIS A 262 -3.52 7.85 29.94
CA HIS A 262 -4.98 7.84 29.89
C HIS A 262 -5.58 8.95 29.03
N GLN A 263 -4.96 10.13 29.01
CA GLN A 263 -5.48 11.29 28.29
C GLN A 263 -4.78 11.59 26.96
N ARG A 264 -3.63 10.99 26.74
CA ARG A 264 -2.80 11.24 25.54
C ARG A 264 -2.35 12.69 25.41
N TYR A 265 -2.00 13.32 26.54
CA TYR A 265 -1.44 14.67 26.60
C TYR A 265 0.07 14.62 26.81
N PHE A 266 0.79 15.51 26.14
CA PHE A 266 2.20 15.73 26.42
C PHE A 266 2.35 16.57 27.69
N VAL A 267 3.31 16.19 28.50
CA VAL A 267 3.61 16.90 29.77
C VAL A 267 4.31 18.22 29.44
N VAL A 268 3.85 19.27 30.09
CA VAL A 268 4.44 20.62 29.99
C VAL A 268 5.14 20.98 31.30
N ARG A 269 6.34 21.53 31.16
CA ARG A 269 7.14 21.99 32.27
C ARG A 269 7.52 23.45 32.09
N ASP A 270 7.73 24.15 33.19
CA ASP A 270 8.35 25.45 33.14
C ASP A 270 9.85 25.37 32.80
N LEU A 271 10.53 26.50 32.65
CA LEU A 271 11.95 26.55 32.32
C LEU A 271 12.86 25.99 33.41
N ASP A 272 12.36 25.87 34.65
CA ASP A 272 13.05 25.27 35.80
C ASP A 272 12.79 23.76 35.90
N GLY A 273 11.99 23.21 34.97
CA GLY A 273 11.68 21.78 34.87
C GLY A 273 10.54 21.31 35.78
N GLN A 274 9.74 22.21 36.34
CA GLN A 274 8.58 21.89 37.17
C GLN A 274 7.30 21.77 36.32
N LEU A 275 6.38 20.90 36.76
CA LEU A 275 5.05 20.74 36.16
C LEU A 275 4.22 22.02 36.23
#